data_538162aecc7d4b940873ba7691c59394
#
_entry.id   538162aecc7d4b940873ba7691c59394
#
_cell.length_a   1.000
_cell.length_b   1.000
_cell.length_c   1.000
_cell.angle_alpha   90.00
_cell.angle_beta   90.00
_cell.angle_gamma   90.00
#
_symmetry.space_group_name_H-M   'P 1'
#
loop_
_entity.id
_entity.type
_entity.pdbx_description
1 polymer ?
#
loop_
_entity_poly.entity_id
_entity_poly.type
_entity_poly.pdbx_seq_one_letter_code
_entity_poly.pdbx_strand_id
1 'polypeptide(L)'
;KIDYKSQQSSNGFTIHFIKSIKEHTGIGIKLRYYSSTHNNIYRAISISPGIEYNFFPYSEATYNRLSVLYNIKPVYNQYLKETIYYHKSETLFQHRLACQIKWMKSWGTISSNIYYKNYLHDFSQKDYGVHGNVTLNLIHNISIEFEMHGEIDHAQLSLPNEDASKKEVLLRIQELESQFSYFFMIGFSYTFGS
;
A
#
# COMPACT_ATOMS: atom_id res chain seq x y z
N LYS A 1 20.58 -3.68 35.81
CA LYS A 1 20.34 -3.38 34.35
C LYS A 1 19.52 -4.49 33.80
N ILE A 2 18.29 -4.20 33.39
CA ILE A 2 17.40 -5.16 32.71
C ILE A 2 17.68 -4.97 31.22
N ASP A 3 18.32 -5.99 30.60
CA ASP A 3 18.50 -5.98 29.12
C ASP A 3 17.20 -6.38 28.45
N TYR A 4 16.51 -5.42 27.86
CA TYR A 4 15.36 -5.66 27.00
C TYR A 4 15.82 -6.05 25.59
N LYS A 5 15.67 -7.32 25.22
CA LYS A 5 15.78 -7.77 23.84
C LYS A 5 14.40 -7.70 23.17
N SER A 6 14.21 -6.77 22.25
CA SER A 6 13.05 -6.76 21.35
C SER A 6 13.45 -7.40 20.03
N GLN A 7 12.74 -8.46 19.62
CA GLN A 7 12.93 -9.10 18.32
C GLN A 7 11.68 -8.88 17.47
N GLN A 8 11.86 -8.24 16.32
CA GLN A 8 10.78 -8.02 15.35
C GLN A 8 11.02 -8.91 14.13
N SER A 9 9.96 -9.53 13.63
CA SER A 9 9.99 -10.34 12.42
C SER A 9 8.76 -10.03 11.56
N SER A 10 8.96 -10.05 10.24
CA SER A 10 7.88 -9.91 9.26
C SER A 10 8.13 -10.86 8.11
N ASN A 11 7.12 -11.64 7.76
CA ASN A 11 7.15 -12.60 6.67
C ASN A 11 5.91 -12.44 5.80
N GLY A 12 6.07 -12.62 4.50
CA GLY A 12 4.94 -12.51 3.59
C GLY A 12 5.17 -13.22 2.27
N PHE A 13 4.08 -13.66 1.70
CA PHE A 13 4.03 -14.29 0.39
C PHE A 13 2.84 -13.72 -0.39
N THR A 14 3.08 -13.43 -1.67
CA THR A 14 2.04 -12.85 -2.53
C THR A 14 2.10 -13.48 -3.92
N ILE A 15 0.93 -13.88 -4.42
CA ILE A 15 0.74 -14.37 -5.79
C ILE A 15 -0.20 -13.42 -6.50
N HIS A 16 0.13 -13.07 -7.74
CA HIS A 16 -0.72 -12.28 -8.62
C HIS A 16 -1.03 -13.07 -9.90
N PHE A 17 -2.32 -13.13 -10.24
CA PHE A 17 -2.79 -13.58 -11.54
C PHE A 17 -3.48 -12.41 -12.21
N ILE A 18 -3.00 -12.02 -13.39
CA ILE A 18 -3.52 -10.88 -14.15
C ILE A 18 -3.74 -11.33 -15.57
N LYS A 19 -4.88 -10.95 -16.14
CA LYS A 19 -5.25 -11.25 -17.52
C LYS A 19 -5.92 -10.05 -18.17
N SER A 20 -5.40 -9.60 -19.29
CA SER A 20 -6.09 -8.66 -20.17
C SER A 20 -7.24 -9.39 -20.89
N ILE A 21 -8.45 -8.93 -20.73
CA ILE A 21 -9.64 -9.52 -21.37
C ILE A 21 -10.09 -8.75 -22.61
N LYS A 22 -9.71 -7.47 -22.69
CA LYS A 22 -9.91 -6.57 -23.83
C LYS A 22 -8.70 -5.62 -23.90
N GLU A 23 -8.67 -4.86 -24.97
CA GLU A 23 -7.60 -3.88 -25.25
C GLU A 23 -7.36 -2.89 -24.09
N HIS A 24 -8.42 -2.49 -23.41
CA HIS A 24 -8.40 -1.52 -22.31
C HIS A 24 -8.79 -2.11 -20.96
N THR A 25 -9.18 -3.38 -20.87
CA THR A 25 -9.74 -3.96 -19.66
C THR A 25 -8.98 -5.20 -19.24
N GLY A 26 -8.53 -5.22 -17.99
CA GLY A 26 -7.90 -6.36 -17.34
C GLY A 26 -8.64 -6.79 -16.08
N ILE A 27 -8.51 -8.03 -15.74
CA ILE A 27 -8.95 -8.61 -14.46
C ILE A 27 -7.77 -9.23 -13.77
N GLY A 28 -7.82 -9.26 -12.46
CA GLY A 28 -6.77 -9.89 -11.68
C GLY A 28 -7.27 -10.42 -10.35
N ILE A 29 -6.48 -11.29 -9.77
CA ILE A 29 -6.66 -11.78 -8.42
C ILE A 29 -5.30 -11.79 -7.73
N LYS A 30 -5.26 -11.25 -6.51
CA LYS A 30 -4.09 -11.24 -5.65
C LYS A 30 -4.38 -12.09 -4.42
N LEU A 31 -3.53 -13.08 -4.18
CA LEU A 31 -3.52 -13.88 -2.95
C LEU A 31 -2.35 -13.41 -2.10
N ARG A 32 -2.58 -13.19 -0.81
CA ARG A 32 -1.52 -12.77 0.10
C ARG A 32 -1.62 -13.49 1.44
N TYR A 33 -0.50 -13.99 1.88
CA TYR A 33 -0.21 -14.36 3.26
C TYR A 33 0.75 -13.34 3.87
N TYR A 34 0.52 -12.96 5.12
CA TYR A 34 1.36 -12.01 5.84
C TYR A 34 1.37 -12.32 7.33
N SER A 35 2.52 -12.15 7.98
CA SER A 35 2.73 -12.26 9.42
C SER A 35 3.71 -11.17 9.85
N SER A 36 3.48 -10.53 11.00
CA SER A 36 4.37 -9.48 11.52
C SER A 36 4.19 -9.30 13.02
N THR A 37 5.27 -9.48 13.77
CA THR A 37 5.26 -9.21 15.21
C THR A 37 5.14 -7.71 15.50
N HIS A 38 5.70 -6.86 14.63
CA HIS A 38 5.59 -5.41 14.74
C HIS A 38 4.13 -4.93 14.62
N ASN A 39 3.38 -5.51 13.68
CA ASN A 39 1.98 -5.14 13.43
C ASN A 39 0.99 -5.98 14.22
N ASN A 40 1.42 -6.71 15.24
CA ASN A 40 0.55 -7.60 16.04
C ASN A 40 -0.19 -8.66 15.20
N ILE A 41 0.31 -9.02 14.02
CA ILE A 41 -0.32 -10.00 13.12
C ILE A 41 0.37 -11.36 13.26
N TYR A 42 -0.31 -12.36 13.85
CA TYR A 42 0.15 -13.73 13.82
C TYR A 42 0.06 -14.31 12.40
N ARG A 43 -1.10 -14.12 11.74
CA ARG A 43 -1.28 -14.42 10.33
C ARG A 43 -2.42 -13.58 9.74
N ALA A 44 -2.23 -13.13 8.52
CA ALA A 44 -3.26 -12.52 7.70
C ALA A 44 -3.32 -13.24 6.34
N ILE A 45 -4.51 -13.66 5.94
CA ILE A 45 -4.75 -14.30 4.64
C ILE A 45 -5.78 -13.48 3.91
N SER A 46 -5.47 -13.08 2.69
CA SER A 46 -6.40 -12.28 1.88
C SER A 46 -6.43 -12.73 0.43
N ILE A 47 -7.59 -12.53 -0.17
CA ILE A 47 -7.83 -12.66 -1.60
C ILE A 47 -8.35 -11.33 -2.11
N SER A 48 -7.84 -10.85 -3.25
CA SER A 48 -8.20 -9.53 -3.78
C SER A 48 -8.50 -9.63 -5.27
N PRO A 49 -9.72 -10.00 -5.66
CA PRO A 49 -10.17 -9.85 -7.05
C PRO A 49 -10.26 -8.36 -7.39
N GLY A 50 -9.94 -8.04 -8.64
CA GLY A 50 -9.96 -6.67 -9.13
C GLY A 50 -10.18 -6.57 -10.63
N ILE A 51 -10.62 -5.39 -11.05
CA ILE A 51 -10.78 -5.00 -12.44
C ILE A 51 -10.03 -3.70 -12.69
N GLU A 52 -9.33 -3.64 -13.81
CA GLU A 52 -8.59 -2.45 -14.27
C GLU A 52 -9.15 -1.99 -15.61
N TYR A 53 -9.32 -0.68 -15.73
CA TYR A 53 -9.53 -0.03 -17.01
C TYR A 53 -8.36 0.89 -17.32
N ASN A 54 -7.69 0.66 -18.46
CA ASN A 54 -6.61 1.49 -18.95
C ASN A 54 -7.13 2.37 -20.11
N PHE A 55 -6.92 3.68 -20.00
CA PHE A 55 -7.34 4.64 -21.04
C PHE A 55 -6.50 4.53 -22.32
N PHE A 56 -5.31 3.99 -22.23
CA PHE A 56 -4.47 3.62 -23.37
C PHE A 56 -4.56 2.11 -23.61
N PRO A 57 -4.40 1.63 -24.85
CA PRO A 57 -4.31 0.20 -25.13
C PRO A 57 -3.18 -0.46 -24.34
N TYR A 58 -3.35 -1.71 -23.92
CA TYR A 58 -2.30 -2.44 -23.19
C TYR A 58 -1.00 -2.59 -24.00
N SER A 59 -1.06 -2.54 -25.33
CA SER A 59 0.11 -2.50 -26.21
C SER A 59 1.02 -1.28 -25.95
N GLU A 60 0.46 -0.18 -25.47
CA GLU A 60 1.19 1.04 -25.12
C GLU A 60 1.56 1.13 -23.64
N ALA A 61 1.06 0.25 -22.78
CA ALA A 61 1.16 0.35 -21.31
C ALA A 61 2.60 0.39 -20.78
N THR A 62 3.59 0.00 -21.58
CA THR A 62 5.01 0.13 -21.25
C THR A 62 5.45 1.59 -21.19
N TYR A 63 4.93 2.42 -22.11
CA TYR A 63 5.33 3.83 -22.28
C TYR A 63 4.28 4.82 -21.80
N ASN A 64 3.00 4.51 -22.05
CA ASN A 64 1.87 5.37 -21.71
C ASN A 64 0.86 4.53 -20.95
N ARG A 65 0.60 4.89 -19.69
CA ARG A 65 -0.42 4.24 -18.88
C ARG A 65 -1.19 5.30 -18.11
N LEU A 66 -2.49 5.23 -18.22
CA LEU A 66 -3.42 5.91 -17.33
C LEU A 66 -4.51 4.89 -17.03
N SER A 67 -4.52 4.33 -15.83
CA SER A 67 -5.47 3.28 -15.49
C SER A 67 -6.14 3.54 -14.16
N VAL A 68 -7.37 3.05 -14.05
CA VAL A 68 -8.15 2.98 -12.82
C VAL A 68 -8.34 1.51 -12.47
N LEU A 69 -7.93 1.17 -11.26
CA LEU A 69 -8.04 -0.18 -10.69
C LEU A 69 -9.01 -0.15 -9.51
N TYR A 70 -9.99 -1.01 -9.53
CA TYR A 70 -10.85 -1.28 -8.39
C TYR A 70 -10.71 -2.73 -7.94
N ASN A 71 -10.54 -2.96 -6.63
CA ASN A 71 -10.51 -4.29 -6.06
C ASN A 71 -11.20 -4.35 -4.70
N ILE A 72 -11.76 -5.53 -4.41
CA ILE A 72 -12.31 -5.88 -3.10
C ILE A 72 -11.36 -6.88 -2.46
N LYS A 73 -11.15 -6.77 -1.14
CA LYS A 73 -10.20 -7.59 -0.41
C LYS A 73 -10.83 -8.09 0.89
N PRO A 74 -11.51 -9.25 0.89
CA PRO A 74 -11.69 -10.01 2.12
C PRO A 74 -10.33 -10.41 2.70
N VAL A 75 -10.14 -10.15 4.00
CA VAL A 75 -8.95 -10.52 4.75
C VAL A 75 -9.35 -11.13 6.09
N TYR A 76 -8.80 -12.31 6.37
CA TYR A 76 -8.86 -12.92 7.68
C TYR A 76 -7.58 -12.59 8.43
N ASN A 77 -7.70 -11.90 9.57
CA ASN A 77 -6.62 -11.57 10.48
C ASN A 77 -6.72 -12.41 11.75
N GLN A 78 -5.59 -12.95 12.19
CA GLN A 78 -5.41 -13.48 13.52
C GLN A 78 -4.27 -12.70 14.18
N TYR A 79 -4.51 -12.22 15.38
CA TYR A 79 -3.60 -11.34 16.11
C TYR A 79 -2.71 -12.14 17.08
N LEU A 80 -1.52 -11.63 17.39
CA LEU A 80 -0.63 -12.18 18.42
C LEU A 80 -1.18 -11.89 19.81
N LYS A 81 -1.60 -10.63 20.03
CA LYS A 81 -2.26 -10.15 21.24
C LYS A 81 -3.64 -9.62 20.88
N GLU A 82 -4.55 -9.65 21.81
CA GLU A 82 -5.86 -9.01 21.63
C GLU A 82 -5.71 -7.54 21.24
N THR A 83 -6.52 -7.11 20.29
CA THR A 83 -6.48 -5.72 19.81
C THR A 83 -7.17 -4.77 20.79
N ILE A 84 -6.96 -3.44 20.63
CA ILE A 84 -7.69 -2.41 21.39
C ILE A 84 -9.21 -2.48 21.18
N TYR A 85 -9.66 -3.15 20.11
CA TYR A 85 -11.07 -3.42 19.81
C TYR A 85 -11.55 -4.77 20.39
N TYR A 86 -10.72 -5.43 21.24
CA TYR A 86 -11.01 -6.72 21.88
C TYR A 86 -11.15 -7.89 20.90
N HIS A 87 -10.48 -7.84 19.77
CA HIS A 87 -10.45 -8.93 18.80
C HIS A 87 -9.14 -9.73 18.88
N LYS A 88 -9.23 -11.07 18.89
CA LYS A 88 -8.11 -12.01 18.70
C LYS A 88 -8.01 -12.49 17.27
N SER A 89 -9.13 -12.44 16.55
CA SER A 89 -9.21 -12.70 15.12
C SER A 89 -10.45 -12.05 14.55
N GLU A 90 -10.41 -11.67 13.29
CA GLU A 90 -11.57 -11.09 12.59
C GLU A 90 -11.46 -11.27 11.09
N THR A 91 -12.61 -11.19 10.42
CA THR A 91 -12.68 -11.13 8.96
C THR A 91 -13.16 -9.75 8.55
N LEU A 92 -12.34 -9.07 7.77
CA LEU A 92 -12.58 -7.72 7.31
C LEU A 92 -12.79 -7.70 5.80
N PHE A 93 -13.64 -6.81 5.34
CA PHE A 93 -13.84 -6.54 3.92
C PHE A 93 -13.37 -5.14 3.60
N GLN A 94 -12.30 -5.06 2.83
CA GLN A 94 -11.71 -3.80 2.39
C GLN A 94 -11.95 -3.63 0.89
N HIS A 95 -12.18 -2.41 0.43
CA HIS A 95 -12.08 -2.10 -0.99
C HIS A 95 -11.04 -1.02 -1.26
N ARG A 96 -10.54 -1.00 -2.48
CA ARG A 96 -9.51 -0.06 -2.91
C ARG A 96 -9.80 0.41 -4.32
N LEU A 97 -9.74 1.72 -4.50
CA LEU A 97 -9.70 2.39 -5.79
C LEU A 97 -8.31 2.97 -5.98
N ALA A 98 -7.69 2.75 -7.13
CA ALA A 98 -6.39 3.32 -7.42
C ALA A 98 -6.34 3.89 -8.84
N CYS A 99 -5.62 4.98 -9.00
CA CYS A 99 -5.27 5.56 -10.29
C CYS A 99 -3.76 5.42 -10.49
N GLN A 100 -3.36 4.88 -11.65
CA GLN A 100 -1.97 4.72 -12.02
C GLN A 100 -1.68 5.54 -13.26
N ILE A 101 -0.58 6.29 -13.21
CA ILE A 101 -0.10 7.12 -14.32
C ILE A 101 1.33 6.67 -14.60
N LYS A 102 1.66 6.49 -15.88
CA LYS A 102 3.04 6.31 -16.35
C LYS A 102 3.17 6.94 -17.72
N TRP A 103 4.12 7.83 -17.85
CA TRP A 103 4.55 8.41 -19.12
C TRP A 103 6.04 8.29 -19.26
N MET A 104 6.49 7.64 -20.33
CA MET A 104 7.90 7.50 -20.68
C MET A 104 8.14 8.21 -22.00
N LYS A 105 9.03 9.17 -21.99
CA LYS A 105 9.44 9.98 -23.16
C LYS A 105 10.96 10.06 -23.21
N SER A 106 11.51 10.58 -24.30
CA SER A 106 12.96 10.76 -24.47
C SER A 106 13.60 11.62 -23.36
N TRP A 107 12.88 12.60 -22.85
CA TRP A 107 13.33 13.48 -21.76
C TRP A 107 13.24 12.85 -20.36
N GLY A 108 12.57 11.71 -20.20
CA GLY A 108 12.44 11.06 -18.90
C GLY A 108 11.17 10.25 -18.71
N THR A 109 10.90 9.90 -17.46
CA THR A 109 9.73 9.10 -17.05
C THR A 109 9.01 9.79 -15.89
N ILE A 110 7.68 9.84 -15.97
CA ILE A 110 6.80 10.20 -14.87
C ILE A 110 5.97 8.97 -14.51
N SER A 111 5.94 8.58 -13.26
CA SER A 111 5.05 7.54 -12.76
C SER A 111 4.40 7.99 -11.45
N SER A 112 3.13 7.67 -11.29
CA SER A 112 2.40 7.93 -10.04
C SER A 112 1.34 6.88 -9.79
N ASN A 113 1.10 6.59 -8.52
CA ASN A 113 0.01 5.76 -8.05
C ASN A 113 -0.69 6.48 -6.91
N ILE A 114 -1.95 6.80 -7.09
CA ILE A 114 -2.80 7.42 -6.09
C ILE A 114 -3.85 6.39 -5.71
N TYR A 115 -4.10 6.21 -4.44
CA TYR A 115 -5.12 5.25 -4.02
C TYR A 115 -5.94 5.76 -2.83
N TYR A 116 -7.14 5.23 -2.78
CA TYR A 116 -8.06 5.28 -1.66
C TYR A 116 -8.45 3.86 -1.29
N LYS A 117 -8.44 3.51 -0.02
CA LYS A 117 -8.96 2.25 0.51
C LYS A 117 -9.75 2.51 1.78
N ASN A 118 -10.79 1.72 2.02
CA ASN A 118 -11.51 1.70 3.29
C ASN A 118 -12.11 0.33 3.57
N TYR A 119 -12.64 0.17 4.78
CA TYR A 119 -13.36 -1.03 5.19
C TYR A 119 -14.86 -0.86 4.97
N LEU A 120 -15.52 -1.92 4.46
CA LEU A 120 -16.97 -1.86 4.12
C LEU A 120 -17.87 -1.83 5.35
N HIS A 121 -17.38 -2.27 6.52
CA HIS A 121 -18.14 -2.25 7.78
C HIS A 121 -18.05 -0.91 8.51
N ASP A 122 -17.01 -0.10 8.22
CA ASP A 122 -16.81 1.20 8.83
C ASP A 122 -16.06 2.13 7.87
N PHE A 123 -16.78 3.07 7.26
CA PHE A 123 -16.24 4.03 6.31
C PHE A 123 -15.36 5.12 6.95
N SER A 124 -15.32 5.22 8.27
CA SER A 124 -14.37 6.08 8.97
C SER A 124 -12.95 5.52 8.90
N GLN A 125 -12.79 4.20 8.84
CA GLN A 125 -11.53 3.47 8.70
C GLN A 125 -11.05 3.50 7.24
N LYS A 126 -10.35 4.56 6.88
CA LYS A 126 -9.95 4.85 5.50
C LYS A 126 -8.49 5.27 5.40
N ASP A 127 -7.87 4.95 4.28
CA ASP A 127 -6.50 5.33 4.00
C ASP A 127 -6.41 5.94 2.60
N TYR A 128 -5.55 6.93 2.48
CA TYR A 128 -5.19 7.57 1.22
C TYR A 128 -3.68 7.50 1.06
N GLY A 129 -3.24 7.24 -0.15
CA GLY A 129 -1.82 7.27 -0.42
C GLY A 129 -1.52 7.77 -1.82
N VAL A 130 -0.39 8.44 -1.92
CA VAL A 130 0.21 8.86 -3.17
C VAL A 130 1.67 8.41 -3.20
N HIS A 131 2.06 7.81 -4.30
CA HIS A 131 3.46 7.51 -4.61
C HIS A 131 3.76 8.06 -5.99
N GLY A 132 4.84 8.81 -6.11
CA GLY A 132 5.25 9.43 -7.37
C GLY A 132 6.75 9.29 -7.58
N ASN A 133 7.15 9.05 -8.82
CA ASN A 133 8.53 9.07 -9.27
C ASN A 133 8.62 9.86 -10.57
N VAL A 134 9.59 10.76 -10.65
CA VAL A 134 9.92 11.53 -11.86
C VAL A 134 11.42 11.40 -12.11
N THR A 135 11.78 10.82 -13.25
CA THR A 135 13.15 10.76 -13.71
C THR A 135 13.31 11.70 -14.90
N LEU A 136 14.22 12.65 -14.83
CA LEU A 136 14.54 13.59 -15.91
C LEU A 136 15.93 13.29 -16.50
N ASN A 137 16.00 13.01 -17.77
CA ASN A 137 17.24 12.87 -18.52
C ASN A 137 17.70 14.27 -18.97
N LEU A 138 18.74 14.81 -18.33
CA LEU A 138 19.19 16.19 -18.60
C LEU A 138 20.10 16.29 -19.84
N ILE A 139 21.24 15.60 -19.80
CA ILE A 139 22.26 15.58 -20.85
C ILE A 139 22.83 14.17 -20.87
N HIS A 140 23.52 13.79 -21.96
CA HIS A 140 24.15 12.49 -22.11
C HIS A 140 24.64 11.91 -20.77
N ASN A 141 24.02 10.82 -20.34
CA ASN A 141 24.38 10.05 -19.16
C ASN A 141 24.11 10.70 -17.79
N ILE A 142 23.44 11.85 -17.69
CA ILE A 142 23.03 12.48 -16.43
C ILE A 142 21.50 12.46 -16.31
N SER A 143 21.00 11.94 -15.19
CA SER A 143 19.59 12.03 -14.84
C SER A 143 19.38 12.51 -13.41
N ILE A 144 18.26 13.17 -13.19
CA ILE A 144 17.77 13.54 -11.86
C ILE A 144 16.52 12.72 -11.59
N GLU A 145 16.42 12.18 -10.40
CA GLU A 145 15.28 11.41 -9.92
C GLU A 145 14.64 12.11 -8.72
N PHE A 146 13.32 12.25 -8.76
CA PHE A 146 12.50 12.74 -7.68
C PHE A 146 11.56 11.62 -7.27
N GLU A 147 11.57 11.26 -6.01
CA GLU A 147 10.63 10.30 -5.44
C GLU A 147 9.84 10.96 -4.33
N MET A 148 8.53 10.74 -4.32
CA MET A 148 7.65 11.19 -3.25
C MET A 148 6.71 10.07 -2.83
N HIS A 149 6.52 9.97 -1.54
CA HIS A 149 5.52 9.11 -0.92
C HIS A 149 4.77 9.90 0.14
N GLY A 150 3.45 9.79 0.16
CA GLY A 150 2.59 10.35 1.19
C GLY A 150 1.45 9.39 1.49
N GLU A 151 1.17 9.18 2.76
CA GLU A 151 0.11 8.29 3.22
C GLU A 151 -0.58 8.88 4.45
N ILE A 152 -1.90 8.79 4.48
CA ILE A 152 -2.75 9.07 5.63
C ILE A 152 -3.46 7.78 5.97
N ASP A 153 -3.17 7.21 7.14
CA ASP A 153 -3.74 5.96 7.64
C ASP A 153 -4.64 6.25 8.85
N HIS A 154 -5.94 5.95 8.71
CA HIS A 154 -6.94 6.03 9.78
C HIS A 154 -7.42 4.64 10.20
N ALA A 155 -6.77 3.56 9.76
CA ALA A 155 -7.27 2.19 9.89
C ALA A 155 -6.31 1.30 10.69
N GLN A 156 -6.01 1.67 11.93
CA GLN A 156 -5.08 0.92 12.79
C GLN A 156 -5.79 -0.17 13.62
N LEU A 157 -6.43 -1.11 12.94
CA LEU A 157 -7.24 -2.16 13.58
C LEU A 157 -6.41 -3.21 14.35
N SER A 158 -5.10 -3.34 14.09
CA SER A 158 -4.25 -4.38 14.66
C SER A 158 -3.50 -3.99 15.94
N LEU A 159 -3.73 -2.79 16.46
CA LEU A 159 -3.04 -2.32 17.66
C LEU A 159 -3.30 -3.22 18.86
N PRO A 160 -2.24 -3.69 19.57
CA PRO A 160 -2.40 -4.56 20.71
C PRO A 160 -2.98 -3.79 21.91
N ASN A 161 -3.89 -4.43 22.64
CA ASN A 161 -4.37 -3.98 23.93
C ASN A 161 -3.32 -4.40 25.00
N GLU A 162 -2.34 -3.54 25.28
CA GLU A 162 -1.29 -3.80 26.27
C GLU A 162 -1.75 -3.28 27.64
N ASP A 163 -2.54 -4.05 28.37
CA ASP A 163 -2.99 -3.76 29.76
C ASP A 163 -3.41 -2.29 30.03
N ALA A 164 -3.77 -1.58 28.98
CA ALA A 164 -4.15 -0.18 29.04
C ALA A 164 -5.54 -0.06 29.67
N SER A 165 -5.73 0.90 30.58
CA SER A 165 -7.06 1.24 31.09
C SER A 165 -7.99 1.65 29.93
N LYS A 166 -9.31 1.48 30.10
CA LYS A 166 -10.29 1.91 29.08
C LYS A 166 -10.07 3.36 28.62
N LYS A 167 -9.60 4.23 29.52
CA LYS A 167 -9.32 5.63 29.21
C LYS A 167 -8.08 5.79 28.32
N GLU A 168 -7.02 5.00 28.58
CA GLU A 168 -5.80 4.99 27.73
C GLU A 168 -6.07 4.38 26.37
N VAL A 169 -6.93 3.35 26.28
CA VAL A 169 -7.38 2.78 25.00
C VAL A 169 -8.13 3.83 24.18
N LEU A 170 -9.05 4.57 24.79
CA LEU A 170 -9.79 5.65 24.12
C LEU A 170 -8.89 6.81 23.68
N LEU A 171 -7.91 7.19 24.51
CA LEU A 171 -6.91 8.21 24.16
C LEU A 171 -6.03 7.74 23.00
N ARG A 172 -5.57 6.49 23.01
CA ARG A 172 -4.79 5.90 21.89
C ARG A 172 -5.60 5.86 20.61
N ILE A 173 -6.87 5.47 20.64
CA ILE A 173 -7.76 5.52 19.47
C ILE A 173 -7.81 6.95 18.93
N GLN A 174 -7.96 7.95 19.78
CA GLN A 174 -8.05 9.35 19.39
C GLN A 174 -6.71 9.90 18.87
N GLU A 175 -5.58 9.52 19.48
CA GLU A 175 -4.23 9.91 19.02
C GLU A 175 -3.85 9.24 17.68
N LEU A 176 -4.40 8.06 17.41
CA LEU A 176 -4.06 7.24 16.24
C LEU A 176 -5.03 7.47 15.06
N GLU A 177 -6.04 8.33 15.24
CA GLU A 177 -7.04 8.64 14.20
C GLU A 177 -6.45 9.28 12.93
N SER A 178 -5.18 9.70 12.95
CA SER A 178 -4.52 10.19 11.74
C SER A 178 -3.00 10.08 11.81
N GLN A 179 -2.44 8.96 11.31
CA GLN A 179 -1.03 8.93 10.99
C GLN A 179 -0.81 9.48 9.58
N PHE A 180 -0.13 10.60 9.51
CA PHE A 180 0.39 11.13 8.26
C PHE A 180 1.87 10.80 8.15
N SER A 181 2.26 10.10 7.11
CA SER A 181 3.65 9.83 6.77
C SER A 181 3.98 10.41 5.40
N TYR A 182 5.15 10.98 5.26
CA TYR A 182 5.65 11.42 3.96
C TYR A 182 7.15 11.15 3.84
N PHE A 183 7.56 10.97 2.63
CA PHE A 183 8.95 10.82 2.25
C PHE A 183 9.18 11.55 0.93
N PHE A 184 10.32 12.22 0.83
CA PHE A 184 10.76 12.89 -0.39
C PHE A 184 12.25 12.64 -0.58
N MET A 185 12.66 12.27 -1.79
CA MET A 185 14.04 12.04 -2.15
C MET A 185 14.38 12.72 -3.49
N ILE A 186 15.59 13.27 -3.57
CA ILE A 186 16.20 13.72 -4.82
C ILE A 186 17.47 12.91 -5.03
N GLY A 187 17.58 12.27 -6.18
CA GLY A 187 18.72 11.48 -6.60
C GLY A 187 19.38 12.06 -7.86
N PHE A 188 20.69 11.85 -7.99
CA PHE A 188 21.44 12.15 -9.20
C PHE A 188 22.09 10.86 -9.68
N SER A 189 21.99 10.56 -10.97
CA SER A 189 22.61 9.42 -11.59
C SER A 189 23.50 9.86 -12.75
N TYR A 190 24.68 9.26 -12.81
CA TYR A 190 25.59 9.42 -13.94
C TYR A 190 26.04 8.05 -14.45
N THR A 191 25.82 7.77 -15.74
CA THR A 191 26.18 6.49 -16.38
C THR A 191 27.46 6.64 -17.15
N PHE A 192 28.48 5.83 -16.82
CA PHE A 192 29.77 5.78 -17.53
C PHE A 192 29.73 4.74 -18.65
N GLY A 193 30.36 5.03 -19.79
CA GLY A 193 30.73 4.05 -20.80
C GLY A 193 29.56 3.51 -21.62
N SER A 194 28.88 4.38 -22.34
CA SER A 194 28.07 4.00 -23.52
C SER A 194 28.85 4.16 -24.79
#